data_cf0764bb3f4b85548382f38444675af3
#
_entry.id   cf0764bb3f4b85548382f38444675af3
#
_cell.length_a   1.000
_cell.length_b   1.000
_cell.length_c   1.000
_cell.angle_alpha   90.00
_cell.angle_beta   90.00
_cell.angle_gamma   90.00
#
_symmetry.space_group_name_H-M   'P 1'
#
loop_
_entity.id
_entity.type
_entity.pdbx_description
1 polymer ?
#
loop_
_entity_poly.entity_id
_entity_poly.type
_entity_poly.pdbx_seq_one_letter_code
_entity_poly.pdbx_strand_id
1 'polypeptide(L)'
;MIRACKLIQAMTVALLLAAIGWGTSCSEVKHINAEVAYQTEAQLGEGAIWHPDRGTLLWVDIEGRTLYEFMPEKKKCRSWKFDRRVTTVVPETDHTVVLALENSIIRFDLNTREKTEITPIDTKGGRLRCNDGKCSPNGWLWVGTMSLDEKSSEATLYCVRPTGRIDAMVRGVTISNGIVWSSNKKYIYYNDTPTGHIRRFRYNLHSGDIIMNGIAVDIPEGTGLPDGMAIDRNDNLWVAQWGGFGVYCYNAYTGELIAKVEVPAPNVTSCAFGGEHMDVLYITTAREGLTPDELAAYPLSGCVFSCRPGAVGVPPNYFGQESNQQEE
;
A
#
# COMPACT_ATOMS: atom_id res chain seq x y z
N MET A 1 55.47 -63.31 45.09
CA MET A 1 56.77 -62.99 44.50
C MET A 1 56.52 -62.48 43.08
N ILE A 2 57.08 -61.27 42.78
CA ILE A 2 57.39 -60.71 41.48
C ILE A 2 56.17 -60.25 40.62
N ARG A 3 55.81 -59.00 40.74
CA ARG A 3 55.93 -57.84 39.90
C ARG A 3 55.90 -58.06 38.39
N ALA A 4 54.90 -57.48 37.71
CA ALA A 4 55.08 -56.88 36.41
C ALA A 4 54.09 -55.69 36.24
N CYS A 5 54.68 -54.52 36.20
CA CYS A 5 54.05 -53.23 35.87
C CYS A 5 53.76 -53.18 34.34
N LYS A 6 52.56 -52.90 33.94
CA LYS A 6 52.31 -52.45 32.54
C LYS A 6 51.67 -51.09 32.56
N LEU A 7 52.45 -50.12 32.07
CA LEU A 7 51.98 -48.80 31.68
C LEU A 7 50.85 -48.93 30.65
N ILE A 8 49.75 -48.29 30.93
CA ILE A 8 48.70 -47.98 29.91
C ILE A 8 48.83 -46.49 29.60
N GLN A 9 49.33 -46.18 28.41
CA GLN A 9 49.28 -44.88 27.85
C GLN A 9 47.83 -44.52 27.53
N ALA A 10 47.30 -43.49 28.21
CA ALA A 10 46.05 -42.88 27.86
C ALA A 10 46.25 -41.94 26.65
N MET A 11 45.78 -42.35 25.50
CA MET A 11 45.65 -41.43 24.35
C MET A 11 44.38 -40.55 24.56
N THR A 12 44.60 -39.30 24.91
CA THR A 12 43.56 -38.29 24.96
C THR A 12 43.25 -37.84 23.53
N VAL A 13 42.15 -38.33 22.98
CA VAL A 13 41.61 -37.81 21.70
C VAL A 13 40.84 -36.52 22.04
N ALA A 14 41.41 -35.38 21.72
CA ALA A 14 40.76 -34.10 21.77
C ALA A 14 39.79 -34.01 20.57
N LEU A 15 38.49 -34.18 20.81
CA LEU A 15 37.44 -33.82 19.86
C LEU A 15 37.34 -32.31 19.83
N LEU A 16 37.89 -31.66 18.78
CA LEU A 16 37.52 -30.28 18.41
C LEU A 16 36.08 -30.32 17.85
N LEU A 17 35.10 -30.00 18.67
CA LEU A 17 33.78 -29.56 18.21
C LEU A 17 33.92 -28.16 17.61
N ALA A 18 34.06 -28.10 16.29
CA ALA A 18 33.85 -26.87 15.56
C ALA A 18 32.35 -26.52 15.65
N ALA A 19 31.99 -25.68 16.60
CA ALA A 19 30.69 -25.04 16.64
C ALA A 19 30.61 -24.11 15.42
N ILE A 20 30.04 -24.59 14.32
CA ILE A 20 29.57 -23.75 13.23
C ILE A 20 28.40 -22.98 13.82
N GLY A 21 28.70 -21.80 14.37
CA GLY A 21 27.70 -20.83 14.73
C GLY A 21 27.02 -20.37 13.45
N TRP A 22 25.87 -20.89 13.18
CA TRP A 22 24.93 -20.26 12.27
C TRP A 22 24.46 -18.98 12.98
N GLY A 23 25.22 -17.92 12.78
CA GLY A 23 24.78 -16.58 13.10
C GLY A 23 23.62 -16.27 12.14
N THR A 24 22.39 -16.42 12.59
CA THR A 24 21.28 -15.71 12.00
C THR A 24 21.59 -14.24 12.20
N SER A 25 22.15 -13.60 11.16
CA SER A 25 22.24 -12.15 11.10
C SER A 25 20.79 -11.65 11.05
N CYS A 26 20.25 -11.38 12.22
CA CYS A 26 19.04 -10.56 12.32
C CYS A 26 19.49 -9.16 11.83
N SER A 27 19.22 -8.84 10.59
CA SER A 27 19.50 -7.49 10.09
C SER A 27 18.66 -6.53 10.92
N GLU A 28 19.32 -5.54 11.53
CA GLU A 28 18.62 -4.52 12.32
C GLU A 28 17.61 -3.79 11.42
N VAL A 29 16.37 -3.65 11.91
CA VAL A 29 15.30 -2.93 11.21
C VAL A 29 15.73 -1.47 11.04
N LYS A 30 15.77 -0.98 9.80
CA LYS A 30 16.13 0.41 9.51
C LYS A 30 15.00 1.35 9.91
N HIS A 31 15.30 2.35 10.74
CA HIS A 31 14.38 3.42 11.12
C HIS A 31 14.64 4.68 10.31
N ILE A 32 13.56 5.29 9.78
CA ILE A 32 13.61 6.46 8.90
C ILE A 32 12.52 7.43 9.39
N ASN A 33 12.86 8.71 9.56
CA ASN A 33 11.88 9.71 9.95
C ASN A 33 11.27 10.36 8.71
N ALA A 34 9.94 10.50 8.68
CA ALA A 34 9.23 11.29 7.68
C ALA A 34 9.09 12.74 8.11
N GLU A 35 9.10 13.64 7.13
CA GLU A 35 8.88 15.07 7.32
C GLU A 35 7.58 15.50 6.64
N VAL A 36 6.97 16.60 7.10
CA VAL A 36 5.76 17.16 6.47
C VAL A 36 6.08 17.65 5.07
N ALA A 37 5.48 17.01 4.06
CA ALA A 37 5.55 17.44 2.66
C ALA A 37 4.48 18.50 2.35
N TYR A 38 3.26 18.30 2.87
CA TYR A 38 2.16 19.25 2.72
C TYR A 38 1.28 19.25 3.96
N GLN A 39 1.08 20.44 4.53
CA GLN A 39 0.22 20.60 5.70
C GLN A 39 -1.24 20.70 5.28
N THR A 40 -2.06 19.81 5.82
CA THR A 40 -3.50 19.75 5.65
C THR A 40 -4.15 19.10 6.87
N GLU A 41 -5.45 19.19 6.99
CA GLU A 41 -6.23 18.59 8.08
C GLU A 41 -7.23 17.59 7.50
N ALA A 42 -6.76 16.69 6.62
CA ALA A 42 -7.60 15.68 6.02
C ALA A 42 -8.28 14.81 7.09
N GLN A 43 -9.60 14.67 7.00
CA GLN A 43 -10.33 13.81 7.93
C GLN A 43 -9.93 12.36 7.69
N LEU A 44 -9.93 11.94 6.42
CA LEU A 44 -9.44 10.62 6.01
C LEU A 44 -8.61 10.79 4.73
N GLY A 45 -7.35 11.24 4.92
CA GLY A 45 -6.39 11.35 3.82
C GLY A 45 -6.00 9.98 3.32
N GLU A 46 -6.17 9.68 2.02
CA GLU A 46 -6.08 8.34 1.46
C GLU A 46 -5.64 8.32 0.00
N GLY A 47 -5.43 7.09 -0.54
CA GLY A 47 -5.28 6.85 -1.96
C GLY A 47 -4.10 7.58 -2.60
N ALA A 48 -2.98 7.71 -1.89
CA ALA A 48 -1.79 8.36 -2.40
C ALA A 48 -1.29 7.69 -3.70
N ILE A 49 -1.08 8.50 -4.75
CA ILE A 49 -0.51 8.03 -6.01
C ILE A 49 0.28 9.15 -6.69
N TRP A 50 1.43 8.80 -7.25
CA TRP A 50 2.22 9.72 -8.06
C TRP A 50 1.68 9.77 -9.49
N HIS A 51 1.66 10.95 -10.09
CA HIS A 51 1.35 11.13 -11.51
C HIS A 51 2.63 11.50 -12.26
N PRO A 52 3.31 10.55 -12.93
CA PRO A 52 4.62 10.78 -13.53
C PRO A 52 4.66 11.92 -14.56
N ASP A 53 3.69 11.95 -15.50
CA ASP A 53 3.66 12.96 -16.57
C ASP A 53 3.45 14.39 -16.04
N ARG A 54 2.85 14.53 -14.86
CA ARG A 54 2.61 15.83 -14.22
C ARG A 54 3.66 16.20 -13.19
N GLY A 55 4.44 15.21 -12.71
CA GLY A 55 5.35 15.39 -11.59
C GLY A 55 4.62 15.80 -10.30
N THR A 56 3.45 15.20 -10.02
CA THR A 56 2.59 15.59 -8.90
C THR A 56 2.13 14.39 -8.10
N LEU A 57 1.89 14.61 -6.80
CA LEU A 57 1.20 13.66 -5.93
C LEU A 57 -0.30 13.95 -5.97
N LEU A 58 -1.08 12.91 -6.23
CA LEU A 58 -2.54 12.91 -6.06
C LEU A 58 -2.90 12.13 -4.81
N TRP A 59 -3.91 12.59 -4.07
CA TRP A 59 -4.53 11.85 -2.97
C TRP A 59 -5.94 12.36 -2.72
N VAL A 60 -6.69 11.67 -1.89
CA VAL A 60 -8.07 12.04 -1.54
C VAL A 60 -8.20 12.30 -0.03
N ASP A 61 -9.15 13.15 0.36
CA ASP A 61 -9.76 13.14 1.68
C ASP A 61 -11.16 12.57 1.51
N ILE A 62 -11.33 11.31 1.91
CA ILE A 62 -12.57 10.57 1.66
C ILE A 62 -13.74 11.26 2.36
N GLU A 63 -13.65 11.50 3.66
CA GLU A 63 -14.70 12.14 4.45
C GLU A 63 -14.80 13.64 4.14
N GLY A 64 -13.68 14.26 3.81
CA GLY A 64 -13.65 15.62 3.27
C GLY A 64 -14.15 15.73 1.84
N ARG A 65 -14.44 14.62 1.13
CA ARG A 65 -14.94 14.58 -0.26
C ARG A 65 -14.09 15.39 -1.23
N THR A 66 -12.77 15.30 -1.11
CA THR A 66 -11.85 16.18 -1.83
C THR A 66 -10.75 15.37 -2.49
N LEU A 67 -10.50 15.65 -3.78
CA LEU A 67 -9.30 15.24 -4.49
C LEU A 67 -8.27 16.36 -4.35
N TYR A 68 -7.02 16.03 -4.09
CA TYR A 68 -5.89 16.94 -4.02
C TYR A 68 -4.83 16.60 -5.08
N GLU A 69 -4.13 17.62 -5.54
CA GLU A 69 -2.93 17.51 -6.37
C GLU A 69 -1.84 18.43 -5.82
N PHE A 70 -0.77 17.85 -5.31
CA PHE A 70 0.39 18.55 -4.79
C PHE A 70 1.53 18.54 -5.81
N MET A 71 2.05 19.69 -6.11
CA MET A 71 3.21 19.95 -6.98
C MET A 71 4.44 20.22 -6.11
N PRO A 72 5.28 19.22 -5.80
CA PRO A 72 6.39 19.38 -4.85
C PRO A 72 7.38 20.48 -5.26
N GLU A 73 7.74 20.53 -6.54
CA GLU A 73 8.67 21.52 -7.10
C GLU A 73 8.22 22.95 -6.85
N LYS A 74 6.90 23.19 -6.90
CA LYS A 74 6.29 24.52 -6.75
C LYS A 74 5.80 24.76 -5.33
N LYS A 75 5.82 23.75 -4.46
CA LYS A 75 5.19 23.75 -3.12
C LYS A 75 3.74 24.25 -3.15
N LYS A 76 2.98 23.87 -4.19
CA LYS A 76 1.59 24.28 -4.40
C LYS A 76 0.68 23.07 -4.42
N CYS A 77 -0.55 23.25 -3.93
CA CYS A 77 -1.59 22.24 -3.98
C CYS A 77 -2.84 22.81 -4.62
N ARG A 78 -3.49 22.02 -5.47
CA ARG A 78 -4.84 22.27 -5.98
C ARG A 78 -5.79 21.25 -5.36
N SER A 79 -7.07 21.59 -5.30
CA SER A 79 -8.08 20.66 -4.82
C SER A 79 -9.40 20.82 -5.57
N TRP A 80 -10.18 19.73 -5.58
CA TRP A 80 -11.51 19.67 -6.16
C TRP A 80 -12.46 18.99 -5.17
N LYS A 81 -13.54 19.68 -4.85
CA LYS A 81 -14.62 19.23 -3.96
C LYS A 81 -15.65 18.45 -4.76
N PHE A 82 -16.15 17.38 -4.16
CA PHE A 82 -17.20 16.53 -4.73
C PHE A 82 -18.44 16.55 -3.84
N ASP A 83 -19.57 16.13 -4.40
CA ASP A 83 -20.87 16.02 -3.71
C ASP A 83 -20.95 14.76 -2.84
N ARG A 84 -20.08 13.77 -3.11
CA ARG A 84 -19.99 12.49 -2.42
C ARG A 84 -18.53 12.13 -2.15
N ARG A 85 -18.30 11.07 -1.36
CA ARG A 85 -16.95 10.58 -1.06
C ARG A 85 -16.19 10.23 -2.34
N VAL A 86 -14.92 10.63 -2.41
CA VAL A 86 -13.93 10.21 -3.41
C VAL A 86 -12.94 9.33 -2.67
N THR A 87 -12.79 8.07 -3.08
CA THR A 87 -12.08 7.08 -2.29
C THR A 87 -10.75 6.65 -2.92
N THR A 88 -10.66 6.73 -4.24
CA THR A 88 -9.48 6.30 -5.01
C THR A 88 -9.27 7.23 -6.19
N VAL A 89 -8.00 7.46 -6.53
CA VAL A 89 -7.60 8.17 -7.75
C VAL A 89 -6.51 7.38 -8.47
N VAL A 90 -6.63 7.24 -9.79
CA VAL A 90 -5.59 6.66 -10.65
C VAL A 90 -5.40 7.49 -11.91
N PRO A 91 -4.17 7.63 -12.45
CA PRO A 91 -3.93 8.35 -13.67
C PRO A 91 -4.53 7.64 -14.90
N GLU A 92 -4.96 8.40 -15.90
CA GLU A 92 -5.41 7.91 -17.21
C GLU A 92 -4.64 8.58 -18.34
N THR A 93 -4.54 9.92 -18.33
CA THR A 93 -3.71 10.72 -19.23
C THR A 93 -3.01 11.82 -18.44
N ASP A 94 -2.28 12.70 -19.10
CA ASP A 94 -1.64 13.87 -18.50
C ASP A 94 -2.63 14.84 -17.82
N HIS A 95 -3.92 14.80 -18.16
CA HIS A 95 -4.95 15.71 -17.62
C HIS A 95 -6.22 15.00 -17.15
N THR A 96 -6.40 13.72 -17.42
CA THR A 96 -7.54 12.94 -16.92
C THR A 96 -7.12 11.90 -15.91
N VAL A 97 -7.97 11.71 -14.91
CA VAL A 97 -7.84 10.69 -13.89
C VAL A 97 -9.13 9.88 -13.80
N VAL A 98 -9.02 8.65 -13.34
CA VAL A 98 -10.19 7.86 -12.98
C VAL A 98 -10.33 7.87 -11.46
N LEU A 99 -11.53 8.17 -10.98
CA LEU A 99 -11.87 8.25 -9.57
C LEU A 99 -12.87 7.14 -9.22
N ALA A 100 -12.65 6.49 -8.09
CA ALA A 100 -13.73 5.79 -7.42
C ALA A 100 -14.43 6.77 -6.48
N LEU A 101 -15.72 6.96 -6.70
CA LEU A 101 -16.61 7.60 -5.74
C LEU A 101 -17.19 6.51 -4.82
N GLU A 102 -17.96 6.88 -3.83
CA GLU A 102 -18.51 5.91 -2.88
C GLU A 102 -19.29 4.76 -3.56
N ASN A 103 -19.89 4.99 -4.73
CA ASN A 103 -20.79 4.04 -5.41
C ASN A 103 -20.66 4.02 -6.95
N SER A 104 -19.62 4.62 -7.51
CA SER A 104 -19.41 4.63 -8.97
C SER A 104 -17.96 4.92 -9.32
N ILE A 105 -17.59 4.55 -10.53
CA ILE A 105 -16.30 4.89 -11.15
C ILE A 105 -16.56 5.96 -12.21
N ILE A 106 -15.79 7.04 -12.15
CA ILE A 106 -15.91 8.16 -13.08
C ILE A 106 -14.55 8.52 -13.69
N ARG A 107 -14.56 9.08 -14.89
CA ARG A 107 -13.44 9.85 -15.43
C ARG A 107 -13.59 11.30 -14.99
N PHE A 108 -12.49 11.94 -14.63
CA PHE A 108 -12.47 13.33 -14.21
C PHE A 108 -11.32 14.08 -14.90
N ASP A 109 -11.64 15.18 -15.57
CA ASP A 109 -10.64 16.07 -16.18
C ASP A 109 -10.17 17.11 -15.15
N LEU A 110 -8.87 17.11 -14.86
CA LEU A 110 -8.24 17.98 -13.87
C LEU A 110 -8.23 19.46 -14.29
N ASN A 111 -8.39 19.77 -15.58
CA ASN A 111 -8.38 21.12 -16.13
C ASN A 111 -9.80 21.67 -16.28
N THR A 112 -10.69 20.94 -16.97
CA THR A 112 -12.07 21.39 -17.27
C THR A 112 -13.04 21.07 -16.13
N ARG A 113 -12.70 20.11 -15.24
CA ARG A 113 -13.55 19.55 -14.17
C ARG A 113 -14.73 18.74 -14.71
N GLU A 114 -14.70 18.35 -15.96
CA GLU A 114 -15.71 17.49 -16.55
C GLU A 114 -15.70 16.12 -15.90
N LYS A 115 -16.90 15.55 -15.68
CA LYS A 115 -17.11 14.24 -15.07
C LYS A 115 -17.87 13.37 -16.05
N THR A 116 -17.37 12.18 -16.31
CA THR A 116 -18.06 11.16 -17.13
C THR A 116 -18.12 9.85 -16.35
N GLU A 117 -19.32 9.33 -16.12
CA GLU A 117 -19.48 8.05 -15.44
C GLU A 117 -19.01 6.91 -16.36
N ILE A 118 -18.19 6.01 -15.82
CA ILE A 118 -17.72 4.79 -16.48
C ILE A 118 -18.68 3.65 -16.11
N THR A 119 -18.93 3.46 -14.82
CA THR A 119 -19.80 2.37 -14.33
C THR A 119 -20.22 2.57 -12.87
N PRO A 120 -21.41 2.16 -12.46
CA PRO A 120 -21.80 2.11 -11.06
C PRO A 120 -21.15 0.92 -10.34
N ILE A 121 -21.02 1.03 -9.02
CA ILE A 121 -20.60 -0.05 -8.12
C ILE A 121 -21.76 -0.43 -7.21
N ASP A 122 -22.03 -1.72 -7.05
CA ASP A 122 -23.06 -2.22 -6.13
C ASP A 122 -22.60 -2.01 -4.67
N THR A 123 -23.25 -1.09 -4.00
CA THR A 123 -23.02 -0.77 -2.58
C THR A 123 -24.04 -1.41 -1.65
N LYS A 124 -24.81 -2.38 -2.13
CA LYS A 124 -25.80 -3.13 -1.35
C LYS A 124 -26.78 -2.22 -0.58
N GLY A 125 -27.30 -1.23 -1.29
CA GLY A 125 -28.25 -0.27 -0.71
C GLY A 125 -27.61 0.70 0.28
N GLY A 126 -26.34 1.04 0.09
CA GLY A 126 -25.60 2.01 0.91
C GLY A 126 -24.97 1.42 2.17
N ARG A 127 -24.92 0.09 2.31
CA ARG A 127 -24.17 -0.56 3.41
C ARG A 127 -22.68 -0.65 3.12
N LEU A 128 -22.28 -0.52 1.85
CA LEU A 128 -20.90 -0.50 1.39
C LEU A 128 -20.57 0.84 0.75
N ARG A 129 -19.29 1.13 0.66
CA ARG A 129 -18.72 2.15 -0.21
C ARG A 129 -17.48 1.63 -0.93
N CYS A 130 -17.09 2.24 -2.04
CA CYS A 130 -15.73 2.02 -2.56
C CYS A 130 -14.69 2.44 -1.51
N ASN A 131 -13.52 1.83 -1.58
CA ASN A 131 -12.37 2.14 -0.72
C ASN A 131 -11.10 2.25 -1.59
N ASP A 132 -10.02 1.58 -1.24
CA ASP A 132 -8.74 1.66 -1.94
C ASP A 132 -8.75 0.91 -3.29
N GLY A 133 -7.86 1.32 -4.17
CA GLY A 133 -7.64 0.69 -5.47
C GLY A 133 -6.46 1.25 -6.24
N LYS A 134 -6.00 0.48 -7.23
CA LYS A 134 -4.92 0.87 -8.16
C LYS A 134 -5.15 0.24 -9.54
N CYS A 135 -4.46 0.78 -10.55
CA CYS A 135 -4.42 0.15 -11.87
C CYS A 135 -3.42 -0.99 -11.91
N SER A 136 -3.84 -2.09 -12.51
CA SER A 136 -3.00 -3.23 -12.85
C SER A 136 -2.13 -2.95 -14.07
N PRO A 137 -1.09 -3.76 -14.31
CA PRO A 137 -0.20 -3.59 -15.46
C PRO A 137 -0.86 -3.66 -16.83
N ASN A 138 -2.05 -4.24 -16.94
CA ASN A 138 -2.88 -4.24 -18.17
C ASN A 138 -3.87 -3.08 -18.25
N GLY A 139 -3.71 -2.05 -17.41
CA GLY A 139 -4.49 -0.82 -17.46
C GLY A 139 -5.92 -0.94 -16.92
N TRP A 140 -6.23 -1.93 -16.09
CA TRP A 140 -7.56 -2.10 -15.49
C TRP A 140 -7.55 -1.60 -14.04
N LEU A 141 -8.61 -0.88 -13.65
CA LEU A 141 -8.75 -0.44 -12.26
C LEU A 141 -9.20 -1.61 -11.39
N TRP A 142 -8.39 -1.94 -10.39
CA TRP A 142 -8.79 -2.80 -9.29
C TRP A 142 -9.19 -1.91 -8.12
N VAL A 143 -10.43 -2.02 -7.69
CA VAL A 143 -11.00 -1.21 -6.62
C VAL A 143 -11.85 -2.08 -5.72
N GLY A 144 -11.64 -1.95 -4.43
CA GLY A 144 -12.43 -2.66 -3.46
C GLY A 144 -13.56 -1.82 -2.88
N THR A 145 -14.53 -2.52 -2.31
CA THR A 145 -15.51 -1.92 -1.41
C THR A 145 -15.16 -2.23 0.05
N MET A 146 -15.78 -1.51 0.96
CA MET A 146 -15.74 -1.82 2.39
C MET A 146 -17.13 -1.73 3.00
N SER A 147 -17.32 -2.48 4.08
CA SER A 147 -18.54 -2.43 4.89
C SER A 147 -18.47 -1.21 5.81
N LEU A 148 -19.54 -0.41 5.84
CA LEU A 148 -19.62 0.78 6.67
C LEU A 148 -19.70 0.48 8.17
N ASP A 149 -20.04 -0.75 8.55
CA ASP A 149 -19.99 -1.24 9.93
C ASP A 149 -18.60 -1.80 10.31
N GLU A 150 -17.67 -1.87 9.35
CA GLU A 150 -16.29 -2.38 9.49
C GLU A 150 -16.18 -3.81 10.05
N LYS A 151 -17.28 -4.58 9.97
CA LYS A 151 -17.39 -5.93 10.53
C LYS A 151 -17.90 -6.95 9.54
N SER A 152 -18.88 -6.54 8.72
CA SER A 152 -19.55 -7.47 7.79
C SER A 152 -18.67 -7.76 6.58
N SER A 153 -18.42 -9.04 6.33
CA SER A 153 -17.65 -9.48 5.15
C SER A 153 -18.52 -9.54 3.89
N GLU A 154 -19.24 -8.45 3.59
CA GLU A 154 -20.12 -8.32 2.42
C GLU A 154 -19.44 -7.64 1.22
N ALA A 155 -18.27 -7.06 1.43
CA ALA A 155 -17.54 -6.30 0.43
C ALA A 155 -16.83 -7.19 -0.60
N THR A 156 -16.36 -6.57 -1.66
CA THR A 156 -15.76 -7.27 -2.81
C THR A 156 -14.63 -6.42 -3.40
N LEU A 157 -13.54 -7.07 -3.79
CA LEU A 157 -12.54 -6.49 -4.67
C LEU A 157 -12.99 -6.71 -6.12
N TYR A 158 -13.15 -5.63 -6.87
CA TYR A 158 -13.56 -5.63 -8.27
C TYR A 158 -12.40 -5.29 -9.21
N CYS A 159 -12.47 -5.82 -10.43
CA CYS A 159 -11.67 -5.39 -11.56
C CYS A 159 -12.58 -4.67 -12.56
N VAL A 160 -12.30 -3.40 -12.83
CA VAL A 160 -13.07 -2.54 -13.74
C VAL A 160 -12.23 -2.30 -15.00
N ARG A 161 -12.78 -2.70 -16.14
CA ARG A 161 -12.12 -2.54 -17.45
C ARG A 161 -12.44 -1.17 -18.07
N PRO A 162 -11.61 -0.65 -18.98
CA PRO A 162 -11.88 0.61 -19.67
C PRO A 162 -13.23 0.67 -20.41
N THR A 163 -13.79 -0.50 -20.77
CA THR A 163 -15.12 -0.63 -21.38
C THR A 163 -16.28 -0.44 -20.39
N GLY A 164 -16.00 -0.29 -19.09
CA GLY A 164 -17.02 -0.26 -18.01
C GLY A 164 -17.43 -1.65 -17.51
N ARG A 165 -16.90 -2.75 -18.08
CA ARG A 165 -17.13 -4.09 -17.55
C ARG A 165 -16.51 -4.26 -16.18
N ILE A 166 -17.25 -4.87 -15.27
CA ILE A 166 -16.84 -5.17 -13.89
C ILE A 166 -16.82 -6.67 -13.67
N ASP A 167 -15.69 -7.16 -13.14
CA ASP A 167 -15.52 -8.55 -12.72
C ASP A 167 -15.27 -8.58 -11.19
N ALA A 168 -15.98 -9.44 -10.44
CA ALA A 168 -15.75 -9.61 -9.01
C ALA A 168 -14.62 -10.61 -8.79
N MET A 169 -13.50 -10.15 -8.24
CA MET A 169 -12.25 -10.92 -8.12
C MET A 169 -12.10 -11.61 -6.76
N VAL A 170 -12.38 -10.91 -5.66
CA VAL A 170 -12.36 -11.46 -4.30
C VAL A 170 -13.62 -11.04 -3.59
N ARG A 171 -14.39 -12.02 -3.11
CA ARG A 171 -15.63 -11.82 -2.33
C ARG A 171 -15.36 -12.10 -0.85
N GLY A 172 -16.28 -11.69 0.02
CA GLY A 172 -16.17 -11.91 1.46
C GLY A 172 -15.09 -11.04 2.09
N VAL A 173 -14.94 -9.81 1.58
CA VAL A 173 -14.03 -8.78 2.08
C VAL A 173 -14.77 -7.92 3.09
N THR A 174 -14.06 -7.42 4.10
CA THR A 174 -14.61 -6.49 5.10
C THR A 174 -14.20 -5.05 4.81
N ILE A 175 -12.88 -4.80 4.75
CA ILE A 175 -12.30 -3.49 4.42
C ILE A 175 -11.21 -3.73 3.37
N SER A 176 -11.57 -3.61 2.10
CA SER A 176 -10.61 -3.75 0.99
C SER A 176 -9.63 -2.60 1.00
N ASN A 177 -8.36 -2.91 1.15
CA ASN A 177 -7.30 -1.92 1.21
C ASN A 177 -6.14 -2.28 0.28
N GLY A 178 -4.93 -1.86 0.58
CA GLY A 178 -3.74 -1.89 -0.22
C GLY A 178 -3.65 -3.01 -1.26
N ILE A 179 -3.37 -2.65 -2.49
CA ILE A 179 -3.15 -3.56 -3.61
C ILE A 179 -1.97 -3.09 -4.46
N VAL A 180 -1.04 -4.01 -4.76
CA VAL A 180 0.10 -3.75 -5.64
C VAL A 180 0.46 -4.98 -6.46
N TRP A 181 1.16 -4.75 -7.59
CA TRP A 181 1.69 -5.81 -8.47
C TRP A 181 3.19 -5.89 -8.34
N SER A 182 3.72 -7.12 -8.33
CA SER A 182 5.16 -7.36 -8.38
C SER A 182 5.80 -6.74 -9.62
N SER A 183 7.09 -6.38 -9.54
CA SER A 183 7.87 -5.80 -10.64
C SER A 183 7.83 -6.66 -11.91
N ASN A 184 7.84 -7.99 -11.75
CA ASN A 184 7.73 -8.96 -12.84
C ASN A 184 6.29 -9.22 -13.31
N LYS A 185 5.28 -8.51 -12.78
CA LYS A 185 3.85 -8.60 -13.13
C LYS A 185 3.21 -9.98 -12.95
N LYS A 186 3.82 -10.88 -12.15
CA LYS A 186 3.33 -12.26 -11.93
C LYS A 186 2.52 -12.44 -10.66
N TYR A 187 2.58 -11.47 -9.75
CA TYR A 187 1.90 -11.55 -8.47
C TYR A 187 1.14 -10.26 -8.16
N ILE A 188 0.05 -10.43 -7.40
CA ILE A 188 -0.66 -9.35 -6.70
C ILE A 188 -0.46 -9.59 -5.21
N TYR A 189 -0.20 -8.49 -4.49
CA TYR A 189 -0.26 -8.43 -3.04
C TYR A 189 -1.46 -7.56 -2.65
N TYR A 190 -2.28 -8.07 -1.75
CA TYR A 190 -3.57 -7.47 -1.40
C TYR A 190 -3.92 -7.72 0.06
N ASN A 191 -4.47 -6.72 0.74
CA ASN A 191 -4.95 -6.87 2.10
C ASN A 191 -6.46 -6.56 2.24
N ASP A 192 -7.08 -7.27 3.17
CA ASP A 192 -8.35 -6.96 3.80
C ASP A 192 -8.02 -6.64 5.26
N THR A 193 -8.08 -5.38 5.63
CA THR A 193 -7.51 -4.81 6.86
C THR A 193 -7.74 -5.65 8.13
N PRO A 194 -8.99 -6.09 8.45
CA PRO A 194 -9.21 -6.84 9.69
C PRO A 194 -8.55 -8.21 9.75
N THR A 195 -8.07 -8.72 8.60
CA THR A 195 -7.39 -10.03 8.57
C THR A 195 -5.96 -9.98 9.13
N GLY A 196 -5.34 -8.80 9.17
CA GLY A 196 -3.94 -8.64 9.56
C GLY A 196 -2.94 -9.28 8.61
N HIS A 197 -3.37 -9.66 7.39
CA HIS A 197 -2.53 -10.39 6.44
C HIS A 197 -2.44 -9.67 5.11
N ILE A 198 -1.26 -9.74 4.48
CA ILE A 198 -1.08 -9.41 3.07
C ILE A 198 -1.08 -10.71 2.29
N ARG A 199 -2.15 -10.93 1.52
CA ARG A 199 -2.33 -12.12 0.67
C ARG A 199 -1.57 -11.95 -0.62
N ARG A 200 -0.98 -13.03 -1.14
CA ARG A 200 -0.35 -13.09 -2.45
C ARG A 200 -1.20 -13.94 -3.39
N PHE A 201 -1.43 -13.42 -4.61
CA PHE A 201 -2.09 -14.13 -5.69
C PHE A 201 -1.16 -14.22 -6.90
N ARG A 202 -1.17 -15.35 -7.61
CA ARG A 202 -0.64 -15.39 -8.97
C ARG A 202 -1.55 -14.59 -9.88
N TYR A 203 -0.96 -13.81 -10.75
CA TYR A 203 -1.67 -12.92 -11.66
C TYR A 203 -1.39 -13.32 -13.12
N ASN A 204 -2.45 -13.46 -13.92
CA ASN A 204 -2.35 -13.62 -15.36
C ASN A 204 -2.50 -12.25 -16.03
N LEU A 205 -1.44 -11.75 -16.62
CA LEU A 205 -1.42 -10.43 -17.23
C LEU A 205 -2.42 -10.28 -18.40
N HIS A 206 -2.70 -11.34 -19.16
CA HIS A 206 -3.61 -11.26 -20.31
C HIS A 206 -5.08 -11.32 -19.92
N SER A 207 -5.46 -12.25 -19.05
CA SER A 207 -6.86 -12.44 -18.65
C SER A 207 -7.26 -11.59 -17.45
N GLY A 208 -6.30 -11.18 -16.61
CA GLY A 208 -6.52 -10.55 -15.31
C GLY A 208 -6.92 -11.55 -14.22
N ASP A 209 -6.93 -12.86 -14.53
CA ASP A 209 -7.29 -13.87 -13.53
C ASP A 209 -6.27 -13.95 -12.41
N ILE A 210 -6.77 -14.29 -11.21
CA ILE A 210 -5.95 -14.47 -10.02
C ILE A 210 -6.19 -15.82 -9.38
N ILE A 211 -5.12 -16.39 -8.82
CA ILE A 211 -5.17 -17.63 -8.05
C ILE A 211 -4.45 -17.39 -6.73
N MET A 212 -5.13 -17.66 -5.60
CA MET A 212 -4.53 -17.54 -4.26
C MET A 212 -3.22 -18.32 -4.17
N ASN A 213 -2.16 -17.68 -3.69
CA ASN A 213 -0.82 -18.24 -3.61
C ASN A 213 -0.19 -18.05 -2.20
N GLY A 214 -1.02 -18.02 -1.18
CA GLY A 214 -0.59 -17.94 0.22
C GLY A 214 -0.56 -16.51 0.78
N ILE A 215 -0.06 -16.41 2.00
CA ILE A 215 0.16 -15.16 2.73
C ILE A 215 1.60 -14.74 2.47
N ALA A 216 1.80 -13.47 2.10
CA ALA A 216 3.11 -12.88 1.91
C ALA A 216 3.66 -12.30 3.22
N VAL A 217 2.79 -11.63 3.98
CA VAL A 217 3.16 -11.00 5.27
C VAL A 217 2.03 -11.21 6.27
N ASP A 218 2.39 -11.64 7.47
CA ASP A 218 1.56 -11.55 8.66
C ASP A 218 1.97 -10.30 9.44
N ILE A 219 1.04 -9.36 9.61
CA ILE A 219 1.30 -8.12 10.34
C ILE A 219 1.34 -8.44 11.84
N PRO A 220 2.44 -8.12 12.53
CA PRO A 220 2.56 -8.42 13.96
C PRO A 220 1.53 -7.66 14.79
N GLU A 221 0.93 -8.34 15.77
CA GLU A 221 0.01 -7.70 16.71
C GLU A 221 0.64 -6.48 17.41
N GLY A 222 -0.14 -5.43 17.59
CA GLY A 222 0.29 -4.19 18.26
C GLY A 222 1.11 -3.24 17.39
N THR A 223 1.35 -3.57 16.10
CA THR A 223 2.04 -2.66 15.17
C THR A 223 1.09 -1.81 14.33
N GLY A 224 -0.22 -1.94 14.51
CA GLY A 224 -1.26 -1.32 13.71
C GLY A 224 -1.94 -2.30 12.75
N LEU A 225 -2.84 -1.80 11.92
CA LEU A 225 -3.58 -2.58 10.93
C LEU A 225 -3.12 -2.22 9.51
N PRO A 226 -2.96 -3.20 8.60
CA PRO A 226 -2.51 -2.92 7.24
C PRO A 226 -3.56 -2.11 6.49
N ASP A 227 -3.10 -1.03 5.84
CA ASP A 227 -3.90 -0.10 5.08
C ASP A 227 -3.39 0.00 3.64
N GLY A 228 -3.31 1.16 3.02
CA GLY A 228 -2.76 1.32 1.70
C GLY A 228 -1.28 0.94 1.61
N MET A 229 -0.82 0.51 0.44
CA MET A 229 0.57 0.08 0.27
C MET A 229 1.17 0.51 -1.07
N ALA A 230 2.50 0.60 -1.10
CA ALA A 230 3.34 0.73 -2.29
C ALA A 230 4.30 -0.46 -2.42
N ILE A 231 4.95 -0.59 -3.57
CA ILE A 231 5.96 -1.61 -3.82
C ILE A 231 7.20 -0.96 -4.44
N ASP A 232 8.38 -1.43 -4.05
CA ASP A 232 9.63 -0.99 -4.66
C ASP A 232 10.12 -1.96 -5.76
N ARG A 233 11.18 -1.60 -6.47
CA ARG A 233 11.75 -2.40 -7.56
C ARG A 233 12.35 -3.73 -7.11
N ASN A 234 12.58 -3.91 -5.82
CA ASN A 234 13.05 -5.16 -5.22
C ASN A 234 11.89 -6.03 -4.71
N ASP A 235 10.64 -5.65 -5.05
CA ASP A 235 9.40 -6.28 -4.57
C ASP A 235 9.22 -6.21 -3.04
N ASN A 236 9.82 -5.23 -2.35
CA ASN A 236 9.49 -4.99 -0.95
C ASN A 236 8.17 -4.20 -0.85
N LEU A 237 7.32 -4.62 0.08
CA LEU A 237 6.00 -4.04 0.34
C LEU A 237 6.12 -2.93 1.39
N TRP A 238 5.79 -1.72 1.03
CA TRP A 238 5.74 -0.54 1.90
C TRP A 238 4.29 -0.35 2.32
N VAL A 239 3.97 -0.75 3.55
CA VAL A 239 2.61 -0.88 4.08
C VAL A 239 2.35 0.21 5.09
N ALA A 240 1.42 1.11 4.80
CA ALA A 240 0.88 2.03 5.78
C ALA A 240 0.12 1.24 6.85
N GLN A 241 0.22 1.65 8.12
CA GLN A 241 -0.44 0.94 9.20
C GLN A 241 -1.26 1.92 10.04
N TRP A 242 -2.58 1.73 10.00
CA TRP A 242 -3.53 2.44 10.84
C TRP A 242 -3.27 2.13 12.32
N GLY A 243 -3.08 3.15 13.14
CA GLY A 243 -2.66 3.02 14.54
C GLY A 243 -1.19 2.64 14.73
N GLY A 244 -0.41 2.49 13.64
CA GLY A 244 0.97 2.00 13.66
C GLY A 244 2.06 3.08 13.64
N PHE A 245 1.70 4.36 13.53
CA PHE A 245 2.64 5.48 13.49
C PHE A 245 3.70 5.38 12.38
N GLY A 246 3.39 4.74 11.26
CA GLY A 246 4.38 4.61 10.21
C GLY A 246 3.99 3.78 9.00
N VAL A 247 4.94 3.72 8.07
CA VAL A 247 4.95 2.81 6.94
C VAL A 247 6.02 1.74 7.21
N TYR A 248 5.63 0.48 7.12
CA TYR A 248 6.47 -0.67 7.39
C TYR A 248 6.87 -1.34 6.09
N CYS A 249 8.17 -1.57 5.90
CA CYS A 249 8.72 -2.21 4.72
C CYS A 249 8.97 -3.69 4.98
N TYR A 250 8.26 -4.56 4.26
CA TYR A 250 8.39 -6.00 4.38
C TYR A 250 8.95 -6.62 3.09
N ASN A 251 9.80 -7.62 3.23
CA ASN A 251 10.16 -8.48 2.11
C ASN A 251 8.96 -9.32 1.69
N ALA A 252 8.49 -9.19 0.44
CA ALA A 252 7.30 -9.90 -0.02
C ALA A 252 7.46 -11.43 -0.14
N TYR A 253 8.69 -11.93 -0.12
CA TYR A 253 8.99 -13.37 -0.24
C TYR A 253 9.17 -14.05 1.12
N THR A 254 9.81 -13.36 2.09
CA THR A 254 10.10 -13.90 3.42
C THR A 254 9.13 -13.45 4.50
N GLY A 255 8.40 -12.35 4.27
CA GLY A 255 7.54 -11.70 5.26
C GLY A 255 8.30 -10.89 6.31
N GLU A 256 9.63 -10.82 6.23
CA GLU A 256 10.47 -10.15 7.22
C GLU A 256 10.36 -8.62 7.13
N LEU A 257 10.31 -7.95 8.28
CA LEU A 257 10.36 -6.51 8.39
C LEU A 257 11.80 -6.02 8.13
N ILE A 258 11.95 -5.12 7.15
CA ILE A 258 13.24 -4.56 6.72
C ILE A 258 13.46 -3.15 7.28
N ALA A 259 12.40 -2.32 7.22
CA ALA A 259 12.48 -0.94 7.62
C ALA A 259 11.14 -0.43 8.16
N LYS A 260 11.19 0.63 8.96
CA LYS A 260 10.03 1.41 9.37
C LYS A 260 10.28 2.88 9.09
N VAL A 261 9.32 3.53 8.44
CA VAL A 261 9.25 4.98 8.33
C VAL A 261 8.38 5.49 9.48
N GLU A 262 8.99 6.21 10.40
CA GLU A 262 8.29 6.83 11.55
C GLU A 262 7.53 8.07 11.09
N VAL A 263 6.25 8.13 11.41
CA VAL A 263 5.35 9.25 11.11
C VAL A 263 4.76 9.78 12.42
N PRO A 264 4.83 11.09 12.71
CA PRO A 264 4.30 11.65 13.95
C PRO A 264 2.77 11.82 13.90
N ALA A 265 2.07 10.79 13.44
CA ALA A 265 0.61 10.67 13.39
C ALA A 265 0.24 9.19 13.53
N PRO A 266 -0.75 8.83 14.39
CA PRO A 266 -1.07 7.42 14.64
C PRO A 266 -1.66 6.73 13.41
N ASN A 267 -2.61 7.37 12.72
CA ASN A 267 -3.35 6.76 11.62
C ASN A 267 -2.67 7.07 10.28
N VAL A 268 -1.73 6.24 9.90
CA VAL A 268 -1.06 6.27 8.60
C VAL A 268 -1.85 5.40 7.64
N THR A 269 -2.34 5.99 6.55
CA THR A 269 -3.40 5.43 5.72
C THR A 269 -2.91 4.87 4.39
N SER A 270 -2.08 5.63 3.67
CA SER A 270 -1.60 5.19 2.36
C SER A 270 -0.18 5.72 2.09
N CYS A 271 0.48 5.14 1.10
CA CYS A 271 1.77 5.65 0.64
C CYS A 271 1.98 5.42 -0.85
N ALA A 272 2.82 6.26 -1.45
CA ALA A 272 3.21 6.14 -2.85
C ALA A 272 4.64 6.64 -3.07
N PHE A 273 5.39 5.90 -3.85
CA PHE A 273 6.64 6.42 -4.39
C PHE A 273 6.37 7.47 -5.46
N GLY A 274 7.21 8.50 -5.51
CA GLY A 274 7.15 9.59 -6.46
C GLY A 274 8.48 10.31 -6.60
N GLY A 275 8.45 11.53 -7.17
CA GLY A 275 9.63 12.27 -7.58
C GLY A 275 10.14 11.82 -8.94
N GLU A 276 11.07 12.58 -9.53
CA GLU A 276 11.63 12.31 -10.86
C GLU A 276 12.22 10.89 -10.98
N HIS A 277 12.81 10.39 -9.88
CA HIS A 277 13.47 9.08 -9.84
C HIS A 277 12.68 8.02 -9.08
N MET A 278 11.42 8.29 -8.71
CA MET A 278 10.58 7.40 -7.91
C MET A 278 11.23 7.00 -6.56
N ASP A 279 12.03 7.89 -5.96
CA ASP A 279 12.83 7.65 -4.75
C ASP A 279 12.33 8.41 -3.51
N VAL A 280 11.24 9.16 -3.65
CA VAL A 280 10.53 9.84 -2.56
C VAL A 280 9.29 9.04 -2.21
N LEU A 281 9.16 8.62 -0.95
CA LEU A 281 7.94 8.01 -0.44
C LEU A 281 7.06 9.11 0.16
N TYR A 282 5.89 9.35 -0.42
CA TYR A 282 4.83 10.20 0.11
C TYR A 282 3.86 9.37 0.93
N ILE A 283 3.34 9.94 2.02
CA ILE A 283 2.57 9.20 3.03
C ILE A 283 1.37 10.05 3.44
N THR A 284 0.17 9.51 3.37
CA THR A 284 -1.06 10.15 3.85
C THR A 284 -1.41 9.69 5.25
N THR A 285 -2.14 10.54 5.98
CA THR A 285 -2.59 10.28 7.35
C THR A 285 -4.02 10.77 7.55
N ALA A 286 -4.68 10.29 8.61
CA ALA A 286 -6.05 10.62 8.94
C ALA A 286 -6.19 11.24 10.35
N ARG A 287 -7.21 12.09 10.49
CA ARG A 287 -7.74 12.60 11.77
C ARG A 287 -8.90 11.73 12.27
N GLU A 288 -9.52 10.98 11.39
CA GLU A 288 -10.64 10.09 11.70
C GLU A 288 -10.28 9.10 12.81
N GLY A 289 -11.23 8.87 13.72
CA GLY A 289 -11.05 7.99 14.87
C GLY A 289 -10.25 8.58 16.03
N LEU A 290 -9.64 9.76 15.89
CA LEU A 290 -8.88 10.40 16.95
C LEU A 290 -9.77 11.29 17.84
N THR A 291 -9.59 11.17 19.15
CA THR A 291 -10.20 12.03 20.15
C THR A 291 -9.58 13.45 20.12
N PRO A 292 -10.24 14.47 20.68
CA PRO A 292 -9.65 15.81 20.79
C PRO A 292 -8.28 15.84 21.51
N ASP A 293 -8.09 15.00 22.52
CA ASP A 293 -6.82 14.90 23.25
C ASP A 293 -5.72 14.27 22.38
N GLU A 294 -6.04 13.25 21.61
CA GLU A 294 -5.11 12.66 20.64
C GLU A 294 -4.77 13.62 19.49
N LEU A 295 -5.75 14.40 19.00
CA LEU A 295 -5.48 15.45 17.99
C LEU A 295 -4.59 16.56 18.57
N ALA A 296 -4.70 16.87 19.85
CA ALA A 296 -3.81 17.82 20.52
C ALA A 296 -2.39 17.23 20.70
N ALA A 297 -2.28 15.93 20.98
CA ALA A 297 -1.00 15.23 21.09
C ALA A 297 -0.32 15.00 19.73
N TYR A 298 -1.10 14.77 18.67
CA TYR A 298 -0.63 14.51 17.31
C TYR A 298 -1.20 15.53 16.30
N PRO A 299 -0.82 16.82 16.43
CA PRO A 299 -1.43 17.93 15.66
C PRO A 299 -1.15 17.86 14.15
N LEU A 300 -0.21 17.02 13.73
CA LEU A 300 0.12 16.79 12.31
C LEU A 300 -0.70 15.67 11.66
N SER A 301 -1.65 15.06 12.39
CA SER A 301 -2.61 14.10 11.82
C SER A 301 -3.42 14.75 10.71
N GLY A 302 -3.59 14.05 9.59
CA GLY A 302 -4.23 14.57 8.37
C GLY A 302 -3.29 15.29 7.41
N CYS A 303 -2.01 15.48 7.77
CA CYS A 303 -0.98 16.00 6.85
C CYS A 303 -0.49 14.90 5.89
N VAL A 304 0.15 15.35 4.80
CA VAL A 304 0.95 14.49 3.93
C VAL A 304 2.42 14.60 4.32
N PHE A 305 3.06 13.46 4.51
CA PHE A 305 4.48 13.35 4.86
C PHE A 305 5.29 12.82 3.67
N SER A 306 6.62 12.94 3.76
CA SER A 306 7.53 12.32 2.80
C SER A 306 8.87 11.99 3.43
N CYS A 307 9.57 11.02 2.83
CA CYS A 307 10.97 10.73 3.12
C CYS A 307 11.67 10.15 1.88
N ARG A 308 13.01 10.02 1.95
CA ARG A 308 13.80 9.24 0.98
C ARG A 308 14.29 7.98 1.69
N PRO A 309 13.59 6.85 1.53
CA PRO A 309 13.91 5.65 2.30
C PRO A 309 15.16 4.91 1.79
N GLY A 310 15.70 5.32 0.64
CA GLY A 310 16.81 4.64 -0.03
C GLY A 310 16.35 3.49 -0.93
N ALA A 311 15.06 3.45 -1.26
CA ALA A 311 14.45 2.52 -2.21
C ALA A 311 13.89 3.29 -3.40
N VAL A 312 13.71 2.61 -4.54
CA VAL A 312 13.10 3.15 -5.76
C VAL A 312 11.80 2.41 -6.02
N GLY A 313 10.70 3.12 -6.09
CA GLY A 313 9.38 2.56 -6.30
C GLY A 313 9.14 2.09 -7.75
N VAL A 314 8.13 1.24 -7.90
CA VAL A 314 7.57 0.90 -9.20
C VAL A 314 6.62 2.03 -9.62
N PRO A 315 6.74 2.57 -10.85
CA PRO A 315 5.81 3.57 -11.35
C PRO A 315 4.37 3.05 -11.38
N PRO A 316 3.36 3.91 -11.14
CA PRO A 316 1.98 3.49 -11.23
C PRO A 316 1.58 3.16 -12.66
N ASN A 317 0.63 2.24 -12.82
CA ASN A 317 0.01 1.97 -14.10
C ASN A 317 -1.13 2.97 -14.35
N TYR A 318 -1.42 3.25 -15.63
CA TYR A 318 -2.47 4.15 -16.06
C TYR A 318 -3.72 3.37 -16.46
N PHE A 319 -4.89 3.93 -16.19
CA PHE A 319 -6.14 3.34 -16.64
C PHE A 319 -6.23 3.36 -18.16
N GLY A 320 -6.61 2.22 -18.78
CA GLY A 320 -6.74 2.07 -20.23
C GLY A 320 -5.41 1.92 -20.98
N GLN A 321 -4.27 1.93 -20.29
CA GLN A 321 -2.96 1.76 -20.90
C GLN A 321 -2.29 0.48 -20.39
N GLU A 322 -1.90 -0.41 -21.32
CA GLU A 322 -1.04 -1.52 -20.94
C GLU A 322 0.38 -1.01 -20.72
N SER A 323 0.97 -1.39 -19.61
CA SER A 323 2.38 -1.08 -19.37
C SER A 323 3.23 -1.83 -20.37
N ASN A 324 3.92 -1.12 -21.28
CA ASN A 324 4.78 -1.69 -22.27
C ASN A 324 5.70 -2.75 -21.66
N GLN A 325 5.70 -3.95 -22.23
CA GLN A 325 6.76 -4.91 -22.00
C GLN A 325 8.02 -4.32 -22.67
N GLN A 326 8.91 -3.74 -21.88
CA GLN A 326 10.30 -3.73 -22.33
C GLN A 326 10.77 -5.16 -22.15
N GLU A 327 10.79 -5.90 -23.27
CA GLU A 327 11.54 -7.13 -23.38
C GLU A 327 13.02 -6.75 -23.19
N GLU A 328 13.59 -7.13 -22.06
CA GLU A 328 15.04 -7.31 -21.89
C GLU A 328 15.38 -8.81 -21.95
#